data_32a0f17f82fbb1bac6ee11a3324a1417
#
_entry.id   32a0f17f82fbb1bac6ee11a3324a1417
#
_cell.length_a   1.000
_cell.length_b   1.000
_cell.length_c   1.000
_cell.angle_alpha   90.00
_cell.angle_beta   90.00
_cell.angle_gamma   90.00
#
_symmetry.space_group_name_H-M   'P 1'
#
loop_
_entity.id
_entity.type
_entity.pdbx_description
1 polymer ?
#
loop_
_entity_poly.entity_id
_entity_poly.type
_entity_poly.pdbx_seq_one_letter_code
_entity_poly.pdbx_strand_id
1 'polypeptide(L)'
;MSKGPHAKQVIFLSADAFGVLPPVSILNPEQAQYYFLSGFTAKLAGTERGITEPTPTFSACFGAAFLSLHPTKYAEELVKKMEMTGAKAYLVNTGWNGSGKRISIKDTRGIIDAILDGSIDKAPTKVIPFFDFVVPTELPGVDPKLSLIHI
;
A
#
# COMPACT_ATOMS: atom_id res chain seq x y z
N MET A 1 5.04 -21.12 -23.51
CA MET A 1 4.58 -19.96 -22.70
C MET A 1 4.27 -20.44 -21.31
N SER A 2 4.96 -19.95 -20.28
CA SER A 2 4.64 -20.26 -18.90
C SER A 2 3.39 -19.49 -18.48
N LYS A 3 2.40 -20.19 -17.91
CA LYS A 3 1.19 -19.58 -17.33
C LYS A 3 1.33 -19.63 -15.81
N GLY A 4 1.10 -18.51 -15.13
CA GLY A 4 0.99 -18.44 -13.66
C GLY A 4 -0.47 -18.54 -13.19
N PRO A 5 -0.71 -18.88 -11.91
CA PRO A 5 -2.03 -18.77 -11.30
C PRO A 5 -2.45 -17.29 -11.16
N HIS A 6 -3.73 -17.06 -10.85
CA HIS A 6 -4.20 -15.72 -10.49
C HIS A 6 -3.54 -15.24 -9.19
N ALA A 7 -3.28 -13.92 -9.11
CA ALA A 7 -2.81 -13.30 -7.88
C ALA A 7 -3.87 -13.44 -6.76
N LYS A 8 -3.43 -13.78 -5.56
CA LYS A 8 -4.28 -13.84 -4.37
C LYS A 8 -4.23 -12.55 -3.56
N GLN A 9 -3.11 -11.86 -3.62
CA GLN A 9 -2.87 -10.58 -2.95
C GLN A 9 -2.40 -9.54 -3.97
N VAL A 10 -2.88 -8.31 -3.81
CA VAL A 10 -2.44 -7.12 -4.53
C VAL A 10 -1.85 -6.16 -3.50
N ILE A 11 -0.60 -5.80 -3.64
CA ILE A 11 0.10 -4.95 -2.69
C ILE A 11 0.46 -3.65 -3.39
N PHE A 12 -0.15 -2.54 -2.95
CA PHE A 12 0.23 -1.20 -3.38
C PHE A 12 1.34 -0.70 -2.46
N LEU A 13 2.50 -0.43 -3.02
CA LEU A 13 3.61 0.19 -2.30
C LEU A 13 3.52 1.70 -2.43
N SER A 14 3.45 2.38 -1.30
CA SER A 14 3.49 3.83 -1.20
C SER A 14 4.66 4.25 -0.32
N ALA A 15 5.17 5.46 -0.52
CA ALA A 15 6.11 6.09 0.38
C ALA A 15 5.52 7.43 0.83
N ASP A 16 4.93 7.44 2.01
CA ASP A 16 4.35 8.65 2.58
C ASP A 16 5.45 9.54 3.17
N ALA A 17 5.58 10.75 2.63
CA ALA A 17 6.56 11.73 3.11
C ALA A 17 6.07 12.53 4.34
N PHE A 18 4.78 12.46 4.66
CA PHE A 18 4.14 13.29 5.69
C PHE A 18 3.79 12.51 6.96
N GLY A 19 3.88 11.19 6.95
CA GLY A 19 3.52 10.34 8.08
C GLY A 19 2.01 10.30 8.34
N VAL A 20 1.20 10.41 7.30
CA VAL A 20 -0.26 10.35 7.36
C VAL A 20 -0.79 8.93 7.19
N LEU A 21 -0.14 8.13 6.34
CA LEU A 21 -0.57 6.76 6.09
C LEU A 21 -0.06 5.81 7.17
N PRO A 22 -0.90 4.87 7.62
CA PRO A 22 -0.43 3.79 8.50
C PRO A 22 0.57 2.89 7.76
N PRO A 23 1.41 2.13 8.48
CA PRO A 23 2.36 1.20 7.87
C PRO A 23 1.73 0.16 6.95
N VAL A 24 0.52 -0.30 7.26
CA VAL A 24 -0.24 -1.20 6.40
C VAL A 24 -1.73 -1.00 6.59
N SER A 25 -2.50 -1.10 5.51
CA SER A 25 -3.96 -1.07 5.51
C SER A 25 -4.51 -2.19 4.64
N ILE A 26 -5.60 -2.81 5.11
CA ILE A 26 -6.39 -3.76 4.33
C ILE A 26 -7.44 -2.92 3.58
N LEU A 27 -7.44 -2.98 2.26
CA LEU A 27 -8.30 -2.15 1.43
C LEU A 27 -9.55 -2.89 0.99
N ASN A 28 -10.68 -2.20 1.03
CA ASN A 28 -11.88 -2.64 0.32
C ASN A 28 -11.74 -2.33 -1.20
N PRO A 29 -12.64 -2.85 -2.06
CA PRO A 29 -12.54 -2.63 -3.51
C PRO A 29 -12.53 -1.15 -3.92
N GLU A 30 -13.32 -0.31 -3.27
CA GLU A 30 -13.41 1.13 -3.56
C GLU A 30 -12.12 1.86 -3.17
N GLN A 31 -11.56 1.53 -2.01
CA GLN A 31 -10.27 2.05 -1.58
C GLN A 31 -9.14 1.57 -2.50
N ALA A 32 -9.14 0.30 -2.90
CA ALA A 32 -8.17 -0.24 -3.86
C ALA A 32 -8.24 0.50 -5.20
N GLN A 33 -9.43 0.77 -5.71
CA GLN A 33 -9.64 1.56 -6.92
C GLN A 33 -9.08 2.98 -6.79
N TYR A 34 -9.37 3.65 -5.68
CA TYR A 34 -8.91 5.02 -5.42
C TYR A 34 -7.37 5.09 -5.35
N TYR A 35 -6.74 4.20 -4.55
CA TYR A 35 -5.29 4.20 -4.41
C TYR A 35 -4.56 3.79 -5.68
N PHE A 36 -5.12 2.88 -6.45
CA PHE A 36 -4.60 2.53 -7.77
C PHE A 36 -4.68 3.72 -8.73
N LEU A 37 -5.83 4.41 -8.79
CA LEU A 37 -6.00 5.61 -9.63
C LEU A 37 -5.05 6.73 -9.22
N SER A 38 -4.90 6.99 -7.94
CA SER A 38 -4.03 8.07 -7.46
C SER A 38 -2.56 7.76 -7.69
N GLY A 39 -2.15 6.50 -7.51
CA GLY A 39 -0.76 6.08 -7.60
C GLY A 39 0.15 6.92 -6.70
N PHE A 40 -0.34 7.24 -5.48
CA PHE A 40 0.38 8.09 -4.54
C PHE A 40 1.65 7.43 -4.02
N THR A 41 2.75 8.16 -4.13
CA THR A 41 4.05 7.77 -3.58
C THR A 41 4.91 9.03 -3.35
N ALA A 42 6.17 8.87 -3.01
CA ALA A 42 7.11 9.98 -2.93
C ALA A 42 8.38 9.69 -3.73
N LYS A 43 8.88 10.72 -4.39
CA LYS A 43 10.25 10.73 -4.91
C LYS A 43 11.20 10.90 -3.72
N LEU A 44 12.16 10.01 -3.61
CA LEU A 44 13.13 10.01 -2.53
C LEU A 44 14.41 10.74 -2.96
N ALA A 45 15.10 11.36 -2.00
CA ALA A 45 16.38 12.00 -2.24
C ALA A 45 17.38 11.03 -2.90
N GLY A 46 18.04 11.47 -3.97
CA GLY A 46 19.01 10.67 -4.71
C GLY A 46 18.44 9.66 -5.70
N THR A 47 17.12 9.52 -5.83
CA THR A 47 16.50 8.64 -6.84
C THR A 47 16.31 9.32 -8.19
N GLU A 48 16.16 10.64 -8.19
CA GLU A 48 16.07 11.47 -9.39
C GLU A 48 16.98 12.68 -9.27
N ARG A 49 17.48 13.19 -10.41
CA ARG A 49 18.35 14.38 -10.44
C ARG A 49 17.58 15.61 -9.93
N GLY A 50 18.13 16.32 -8.95
CA GLY A 50 17.53 17.53 -8.36
C GLY A 50 16.54 17.27 -7.22
N ILE A 51 16.26 16.03 -6.84
CA ILE A 51 15.47 15.69 -5.67
C ILE A 51 16.38 15.55 -4.46
N THR A 52 16.28 16.52 -3.55
CA THR A 52 17.09 16.57 -2.30
C THR A 52 16.28 16.19 -1.07
N GLU A 53 14.95 16.32 -1.15
CA GLU A 53 14.02 16.00 -0.08
C GLU A 53 12.87 15.10 -0.57
N PRO A 54 12.25 14.29 0.31
CA PRO A 54 11.09 13.50 -0.06
C PRO A 54 9.96 14.39 -0.61
N THR A 55 9.57 14.16 -1.83
CA THR A 55 8.55 14.97 -2.52
C THR A 55 7.37 14.09 -2.93
N PRO A 56 6.15 14.39 -2.50
CA PRO A 56 4.98 13.62 -2.89
C PRO A 56 4.79 13.66 -4.41
N THR A 57 4.38 12.53 -4.97
CA THR A 57 4.10 12.40 -6.40
C THR A 57 2.91 11.48 -6.63
N PHE A 58 2.27 11.68 -7.77
CA PHE A 58 1.13 10.87 -8.18
C PHE A 58 1.43 10.31 -9.59
N SER A 59 1.24 9.02 -9.76
CA SER A 59 1.39 8.34 -11.04
C SER A 59 0.20 7.42 -11.25
N ALA A 60 -0.78 7.85 -12.03
CA ALA A 60 -2.01 7.10 -12.24
C ALA A 60 -1.73 5.62 -12.55
N CYS A 61 -2.39 4.73 -11.84
CA CYS A 61 -2.20 3.28 -11.89
C CYS A 61 -0.75 2.83 -11.66
N PHE A 62 0.07 3.63 -10.94
CA PHE A 62 1.51 3.43 -10.73
C PHE A 62 2.32 3.33 -12.03
N GLY A 63 1.78 3.79 -13.15
CA GLY A 63 2.38 3.64 -14.47
C GLY A 63 1.86 4.64 -15.50
N ALA A 64 1.64 5.91 -15.11
CA ALA A 64 1.01 6.92 -15.96
C ALA A 64 1.64 7.03 -17.35
N ALA A 65 2.96 6.87 -17.46
CA ALA A 65 3.69 6.95 -18.73
C ALA A 65 3.38 5.78 -19.69
N PHE A 66 2.78 4.70 -19.21
CA PHE A 66 2.51 3.49 -19.98
C PHE A 66 1.02 3.30 -20.32
N LEU A 67 0.16 4.21 -19.84
CA LEU A 67 -1.29 4.08 -20.04
C LEU A 67 -1.66 4.53 -21.47
N SER A 68 -2.34 3.67 -22.21
CA SER A 68 -2.89 3.96 -23.54
C SER A 68 -4.37 4.35 -23.51
N LEU A 69 -5.07 4.05 -22.42
CA LEU A 69 -6.46 4.38 -22.17
C LEU A 69 -6.58 5.31 -20.97
N HIS A 70 -7.77 5.85 -20.73
CA HIS A 70 -8.04 6.63 -19.52
C HIS A 70 -7.82 5.78 -18.25
N PRO A 71 -7.16 6.31 -17.21
CA PRO A 71 -6.82 5.56 -15.99
C PRO A 71 -7.98 4.81 -15.34
N THR A 72 -9.20 5.36 -15.40
CA THR A 72 -10.41 4.74 -14.83
C THR A 72 -10.69 3.36 -15.44
N LYS A 73 -10.36 3.14 -16.70
CA LYS A 73 -10.56 1.85 -17.37
C LYS A 73 -9.69 0.74 -16.77
N TYR A 74 -8.47 1.09 -16.42
CA TYR A 74 -7.56 0.16 -15.73
C TYR A 74 -8.01 -0.12 -14.29
N ALA A 75 -8.51 0.90 -13.60
CA ALA A 75 -8.99 0.76 -12.22
C ALA A 75 -10.29 -0.06 -12.14
N GLU A 76 -11.22 0.14 -13.06
CA GLU A 76 -12.44 -0.67 -13.21
C GLU A 76 -12.08 -2.15 -13.46
N GLU A 77 -11.12 -2.41 -14.36
CA GLU A 77 -10.68 -3.77 -14.67
C GLU A 77 -9.94 -4.42 -13.51
N LEU A 78 -9.15 -3.67 -12.74
CA LEU A 78 -8.50 -4.18 -11.53
C LEU A 78 -9.53 -4.67 -10.52
N VAL A 79 -10.53 -3.84 -10.18
CA VAL A 79 -11.57 -4.18 -9.20
C VAL A 79 -12.35 -5.40 -9.68
N LYS A 80 -12.78 -5.41 -10.95
CA LYS A 80 -13.48 -6.55 -11.55
C LYS A 80 -12.66 -7.84 -11.43
N LYS A 81 -11.35 -7.81 -11.69
CA LYS A 81 -10.48 -8.98 -11.56
C LYS A 81 -10.33 -9.42 -10.10
N MET A 82 -10.20 -8.48 -9.18
CA MET A 82 -10.14 -8.78 -7.75
C MET A 82 -11.42 -9.47 -7.27
N GLU A 83 -12.59 -8.96 -7.64
CA GLU A 83 -13.88 -9.56 -7.30
C GLU A 83 -14.03 -10.97 -7.88
N MET A 84 -13.66 -11.16 -9.16
CA MET A 84 -13.74 -12.47 -9.83
C MET A 84 -12.82 -13.53 -9.21
N THR A 85 -11.67 -13.13 -8.69
CA THR A 85 -10.64 -14.06 -8.17
C THR A 85 -10.62 -14.15 -6.65
N GLY A 86 -11.35 -13.27 -5.96
CA GLY A 86 -11.29 -13.14 -4.50
C GLY A 86 -9.96 -12.57 -4.00
N ALA A 87 -9.19 -11.90 -4.86
CA ALA A 87 -7.92 -11.29 -4.49
C ALA A 87 -8.14 -10.14 -3.51
N LYS A 88 -7.29 -10.07 -2.47
CA LYS A 88 -7.30 -9.00 -1.45
C LYS A 88 -6.29 -7.93 -1.79
N ALA A 89 -6.60 -6.69 -1.44
CA ALA A 89 -5.70 -5.55 -1.65
C ALA A 89 -5.18 -4.99 -0.33
N TYR A 90 -3.93 -4.60 -0.35
CA TYR A 90 -3.23 -4.00 0.80
C TYR A 90 -2.46 -2.77 0.34
N LEU A 91 -2.48 -1.71 1.17
CA LEU A 91 -1.63 -0.55 1.01
C LEU A 91 -0.51 -0.64 2.04
N VAL A 92 0.74 -0.66 1.59
CA VAL A 92 1.93 -0.73 2.45
C VAL A 92 2.72 0.57 2.32
N ASN A 93 2.88 1.27 3.44
CA ASN A 93 3.67 2.48 3.52
C ASN A 93 5.14 2.14 3.80
N THR A 94 6.03 2.48 2.88
CA THR A 94 7.48 2.32 3.01
C THR A 94 8.21 3.62 3.38
N GLY A 95 7.46 4.70 3.58
CA GLY A 95 7.94 6.04 3.91
C GLY A 95 8.05 6.27 5.41
N TRP A 96 7.43 7.35 5.89
CA TRP A 96 7.46 7.78 7.28
C TRP A 96 6.15 7.45 7.99
N ASN A 97 6.24 7.22 9.29
CA ASN A 97 5.10 7.07 10.17
C ASN A 97 4.70 8.41 10.81
N GLY A 98 3.59 8.44 11.55
CA GLY A 98 3.09 9.65 12.20
C GLY A 98 4.03 10.26 13.26
N SER A 99 5.08 9.56 13.70
CA SER A 99 6.12 10.11 14.56
C SER A 99 7.30 10.74 13.80
N GLY A 100 7.21 10.84 12.47
CA GLY A 100 8.28 11.35 11.62
C GLY A 100 9.46 10.39 11.45
N LYS A 101 9.28 9.12 11.83
CA LYS A 101 10.31 8.09 11.71
C LYS A 101 10.07 7.25 10.46
N ARG A 102 11.10 7.03 9.68
CA ARG A 102 11.01 6.17 8.50
C ARG A 102 10.80 4.71 8.90
N ILE A 103 9.85 4.05 8.25
CA ILE A 103 9.58 2.63 8.45
C ILE A 103 10.79 1.83 7.95
N SER A 104 11.28 0.91 8.77
CA SER A 104 12.46 0.13 8.43
C SER A 104 12.16 -0.91 7.35
N ILE A 105 13.19 -1.31 6.60
CA ILE A 105 13.07 -2.43 5.64
C ILE A 105 12.71 -3.73 6.37
N LYS A 106 13.19 -3.91 7.60
CA LYS A 106 12.85 -5.09 8.41
C LYS A 106 11.36 -5.14 8.72
N ASP A 107 10.77 -4.01 9.16
CA ASP A 107 9.35 -3.93 9.45
C ASP A 107 8.51 -4.08 8.19
N THR A 108 8.92 -3.44 7.07
CA THR A 108 8.26 -3.60 5.78
C THR A 108 8.25 -5.07 5.34
N ARG A 109 9.36 -5.79 5.48
CA ARG A 109 9.42 -7.23 5.16
C ARG A 109 8.51 -8.04 6.07
N GLY A 110 8.49 -7.77 7.38
CA GLY A 110 7.57 -8.42 8.31
C GLY A 110 6.10 -8.23 7.92
N ILE A 111 5.72 -7.02 7.48
CA ILE A 111 4.39 -6.73 6.95
C ILE A 111 4.09 -7.56 5.68
N ILE A 112 5.02 -7.59 4.73
CA ILE A 112 4.85 -8.37 3.49
C ILE A 112 4.74 -9.87 3.80
N ASP A 113 5.57 -10.40 4.68
CA ASP A 113 5.50 -11.80 5.10
C ASP A 113 4.14 -12.12 5.73
N ALA A 114 3.61 -11.23 6.58
CA ALA A 114 2.28 -11.39 7.18
C ALA A 114 1.13 -11.33 6.16
N ILE A 115 1.30 -10.60 5.07
CA ILE A 115 0.34 -10.60 3.95
C ILE A 115 0.42 -11.94 3.19
N LEU A 116 1.62 -12.41 2.90
CA LEU A 116 1.83 -13.61 2.10
C LEU A 116 1.44 -14.91 2.82
N ASP A 117 1.69 -15.00 4.12
CA ASP A 117 1.33 -16.16 4.94
C ASP A 117 -0.12 -16.11 5.46
N GLY A 118 -0.81 -14.97 5.28
CA GLY A 118 -2.19 -14.76 5.70
C GLY A 118 -2.37 -14.45 7.18
N SER A 119 -1.31 -14.23 7.95
CA SER A 119 -1.41 -13.86 9.37
C SER A 119 -2.05 -12.49 9.58
N ILE A 120 -1.90 -11.57 8.62
CA ILE A 120 -2.57 -10.26 8.64
C ILE A 120 -4.09 -10.37 8.70
N ASP A 121 -4.67 -11.36 8.04
CA ASP A 121 -6.13 -11.57 8.01
C ASP A 121 -6.68 -12.12 9.34
N LYS A 122 -5.81 -12.66 10.18
CA LYS A 122 -6.14 -13.23 11.49
C LYS A 122 -5.80 -12.27 12.64
N ALA A 123 -5.05 -11.22 12.34
CA ALA A 123 -4.65 -10.23 13.33
C ALA A 123 -5.86 -9.40 13.80
N PRO A 124 -5.87 -8.95 15.05
CA PRO A 124 -6.88 -8.00 15.52
C PRO A 124 -6.73 -6.69 14.72
N THR A 125 -7.85 -6.12 14.30
CA THR A 125 -7.89 -4.92 13.48
C THR A 125 -8.62 -3.77 14.15
N LYS A 126 -8.33 -2.55 13.72
CA LYS A 126 -9.02 -1.33 14.09
C LYS A 126 -9.31 -0.53 12.83
N VAL A 127 -10.45 0.17 12.81
CA VAL A 127 -10.77 1.13 11.75
C VAL A 127 -10.23 2.49 12.14
N ILE A 128 -9.47 3.13 11.24
CA ILE A 128 -8.91 4.46 11.46
C ILE A 128 -9.93 5.50 10.97
N PRO A 129 -10.30 6.50 11.80
CA PRO A 129 -11.18 7.59 11.40
C PRO A 129 -10.66 8.32 10.16
N PHE A 130 -11.55 8.98 9.43
CA PHE A 130 -11.35 9.76 8.19
C PHE A 130 -11.07 8.94 6.94
N PHE A 131 -10.25 7.91 7.02
CA PHE A 131 -9.89 7.07 5.87
C PHE A 131 -10.66 5.76 5.83
N ASP A 132 -11.33 5.40 6.93
CA ASP A 132 -12.00 4.10 7.13
C ASP A 132 -11.07 2.91 6.82
N PHE A 133 -9.77 3.09 7.02
CA PHE A 133 -8.80 2.02 6.84
C PHE A 133 -8.95 0.96 7.92
N VAL A 134 -9.04 -0.28 7.48
CA VAL A 134 -8.88 -1.44 8.35
C VAL A 134 -7.39 -1.70 8.54
N VAL A 135 -6.89 -1.52 9.74
CA VAL A 135 -5.47 -1.61 10.08
C VAL A 135 -5.26 -2.67 11.16
N PRO A 136 -4.31 -3.60 11.00
CA PRO A 136 -3.97 -4.52 12.07
C PRO A 136 -3.33 -3.75 13.24
N THR A 137 -3.64 -4.17 14.47
CA THR A 137 -3.07 -3.54 15.67
C THR A 137 -1.70 -4.11 16.04
N GLU A 138 -1.46 -5.35 15.64
CA GLU A 138 -0.19 -6.06 15.83
C GLU A 138 0.04 -7.06 14.70
N LEU A 139 1.30 -7.30 14.34
CA LEU A 139 1.69 -8.28 13.34
C LEU A 139 2.95 -9.04 13.79
N PRO A 140 3.05 -10.36 13.51
CA PRO A 140 4.27 -11.12 13.72
C PRO A 140 5.43 -10.53 12.90
N GLY A 141 6.62 -10.47 13.47
CA GLY A 141 7.83 -10.00 12.76
C GLY A 141 7.95 -8.49 12.58
N VAL A 142 6.98 -7.71 13.04
CA VAL A 142 6.99 -6.24 13.06
C VAL A 142 7.31 -5.75 14.46
N ASP A 143 8.14 -4.70 14.58
CA ASP A 143 8.50 -4.13 15.88
C ASP A 143 7.21 -3.62 16.59
N PRO A 144 6.91 -4.08 17.82
CA PRO A 144 5.76 -3.58 18.58
C PRO A 144 5.78 -2.06 18.84
N LYS A 145 6.96 -1.44 18.74
CA LYS A 145 7.13 0.01 18.85
C LYS A 145 6.73 0.75 17.57
N LEU A 146 6.61 0.04 16.45
CA LEU A 146 6.04 0.59 15.24
C LEU A 146 4.52 0.64 15.45
N SER A 147 4.00 1.83 15.72
CA SER A 147 2.55 1.99 15.84
C SER A 147 1.90 1.79 14.48
N LEU A 148 1.20 0.67 14.31
CA LEU A 148 0.47 0.36 13.08
C LEU A 148 -0.79 1.22 12.92
N ILE A 149 -1.25 1.83 14.02
CA ILE A 149 -2.49 2.62 14.09
C ILE A 149 -2.26 4.12 14.29
N HIS A 150 -1.00 4.56 14.35
CA HIS A 150 -0.69 5.96 14.61
C HIS A 150 -0.70 6.77 13.31
N ILE A 151 -1.54 7.74 13.29
CA ILE A 151 -1.62 8.78 12.26
C ILE A 151 -1.20 10.10 12.88
#